data_f96b15d5886f570de17de1705274dde5
#
_entry.id   f96b15d5886f570de17de1705274dde5
#
_cell.length_a   1.000
_cell.length_b   1.000
_cell.length_c   1.000
_cell.angle_alpha   90.00
_cell.angle_beta   90.00
_cell.angle_gamma   90.00
#
_symmetry.space_group_name_H-M   'P 1'
#
loop_
_entity.id
_entity.type
_entity.pdbx_description
1 polymer ?
#
loop_
_entity_poly.entity_id
_entity_poly.type
_entity_poly.pdbx_seq_one_letter_code
_entity_poly.pdbx_strand_id
1 'polypeptide(L)'
;MRSGRIVRVEKRRNPSKAQKQQGIMDGWYVDTAEGSAEDKWILEAARNTDVSGWPDDEHSCEALGPRIQGNPLNLEEHRCVPFNLHVPAYADVPRSYTELQAFLTGLESRFAPGHLAEGIVFHHPGGRRAKIKRKDFPRT
;
A
#
# COMPACT_ATOMS: atom_id res chain seq x y z
N MET A 1 10.15 -13.84 -1.32
CA MET A 1 9.88 -14.52 -2.61
C MET A 1 11.09 -15.34 -3.04
N ARG A 2 10.89 -16.58 -3.35
CA ARG A 2 11.90 -17.46 -3.98
C ARG A 2 11.22 -18.42 -4.94
N SER A 3 11.78 -18.54 -6.14
CA SER A 3 11.30 -19.48 -7.19
C SER A 3 9.80 -19.37 -7.47
N GLY A 4 9.26 -18.15 -7.55
CA GLY A 4 7.84 -17.89 -7.80
C GLY A 4 6.91 -18.18 -6.63
N ARG A 5 7.43 -18.32 -5.42
CA ARG A 5 6.65 -18.64 -4.21
C ARG A 5 6.92 -17.65 -3.08
N ILE A 6 5.89 -17.39 -2.29
CA ILE A 6 6.04 -16.66 -1.03
C ILE A 6 6.64 -17.62 -0.01
N VAL A 7 7.78 -17.24 0.56
CA VAL A 7 8.46 -18.04 1.61
C VAL A 7 8.31 -17.43 3.00
N ARG A 8 7.95 -16.15 3.08
CA ARG A 8 7.77 -15.44 4.33
C ARG A 8 6.85 -14.25 4.13
N VAL A 9 5.97 -14.01 5.09
CA VAL A 9 5.09 -12.84 5.14
C VAL A 9 5.33 -12.10 6.45
N GLU A 10 5.64 -10.83 6.35
CA GLU A 10 5.82 -9.95 7.50
C GLU A 10 4.75 -8.85 7.47
N LYS A 11 4.35 -8.39 8.66
CA LYS A 11 3.47 -7.23 8.81
C LYS A 11 4.23 -6.05 9.38
N ARG A 12 3.81 -4.85 9.02
CA ARG A 12 4.39 -3.63 9.56
C ARG A 12 3.75 -3.27 10.89
N ARG A 13 4.59 -2.95 11.86
CA ARG A 13 4.21 -2.34 13.13
C ARG A 13 4.54 -0.85 13.09
N ASN A 14 3.63 -0.04 13.60
CA ASN A 14 3.86 1.39 13.80
C ASN A 14 4.13 1.65 15.28
N PRO A 15 4.98 2.64 15.60
CA PRO A 15 5.22 3.02 16.99
C PRO A 15 3.93 3.45 17.68
N SER A 16 3.73 2.99 18.92
CA SER A 16 2.67 3.46 19.78
C SER A 16 2.89 4.92 20.17
N LYS A 17 1.88 5.56 20.77
CA LYS A 17 2.00 6.94 21.27
C LYS A 17 3.14 7.04 22.29
N ALA A 18 3.25 6.09 23.21
CA ALA A 18 4.31 6.03 24.21
C ALA A 18 5.70 5.88 23.58
N GLN A 19 5.85 5.02 22.57
CA GLN A 19 7.11 4.84 21.84
C GLN A 19 7.52 6.11 21.09
N LYS A 20 6.56 6.81 20.48
CA LYS A 20 6.84 8.10 19.81
C LYS A 20 7.34 9.14 20.79
N GLN A 21 6.79 9.18 22.01
CA GLN A 21 7.27 10.07 23.08
C GLN A 21 8.70 9.73 23.52
N GLN A 22 9.14 8.47 23.33
CA GLN A 22 10.51 8.01 23.58
C GLN A 22 11.45 8.24 22.39
N GLY A 23 10.98 8.87 21.31
CA GLY A 23 11.78 9.16 20.11
C GLY A 23 11.75 8.05 19.04
N ILE A 24 10.96 6.99 19.23
CA ILE A 24 10.80 5.93 18.21
C ILE A 24 9.75 6.39 17.21
N MET A 25 10.20 6.78 16.01
CA MET A 25 9.32 7.37 14.98
C MET A 25 9.07 6.42 13.80
N ASP A 26 9.99 5.50 13.51
CA ASP A 26 9.90 4.60 12.36
C ASP A 26 9.17 3.30 12.68
N GLY A 27 8.42 2.81 11.70
CA GLY A 27 7.82 1.48 11.76
C GLY A 27 8.86 0.38 11.54
N TRP A 28 8.49 -0.83 11.91
CA TRP A 28 9.32 -2.03 11.71
C TRP A 28 8.46 -3.19 11.26
N TYR A 29 9.10 -4.27 10.79
CA TYR A 29 8.42 -5.48 10.34
C TYR A 29 8.61 -6.62 11.34
N VAL A 30 7.56 -7.40 11.50
CA VAL A 30 7.56 -8.63 12.33
C VAL A 30 6.89 -9.75 11.55
N ASP A 31 7.27 -10.99 11.86
CA ASP A 31 6.64 -12.15 11.26
C ASP A 31 5.14 -12.21 11.54
N THR A 32 4.39 -12.67 10.54
CA THR A 32 3.00 -13.09 10.73
C THR A 32 2.96 -14.50 11.30
N ALA A 33 1.87 -14.83 12.00
CA ALA A 33 1.67 -16.14 12.59
C ALA A 33 0.40 -16.80 12.06
N GLU A 34 0.52 -18.03 11.56
CA GLU A 34 -0.63 -18.87 11.23
C GLU A 34 -1.48 -19.10 12.49
N GLY A 35 -2.79 -19.01 12.35
CA GLY A 35 -3.71 -19.15 13.47
C GLY A 35 -3.92 -17.88 14.31
N SER A 36 -3.17 -16.81 14.06
CA SER A 36 -3.42 -15.51 14.68
C SER A 36 -4.62 -14.83 14.02
N ALA A 37 -5.60 -14.43 14.85
CA ALA A 37 -6.76 -13.68 14.36
C ALA A 37 -6.38 -12.32 13.76
N GLU A 38 -5.33 -11.70 14.27
CA GLU A 38 -4.80 -10.44 13.77
C GLU A 38 -4.20 -10.59 12.36
N ASP A 39 -3.54 -11.72 12.09
CA ASP A 39 -2.79 -11.94 10.87
C ASP A 39 -3.58 -12.66 9.77
N LYS A 40 -4.75 -13.16 10.11
CA LYS A 40 -5.59 -13.99 9.23
C LYS A 40 -5.80 -13.36 7.86
N TRP A 41 -6.18 -12.11 7.80
CA TRP A 41 -6.53 -11.45 6.54
C TRP A 41 -5.31 -11.06 5.72
N ILE A 42 -4.19 -10.73 6.37
CA ILE A 42 -2.91 -10.48 5.69
C ILE A 42 -2.43 -11.77 5.03
N LEU A 43 -2.49 -12.89 5.72
CA LEU A 43 -2.10 -14.19 5.20
C LEU A 43 -3.03 -14.65 4.08
N GLU A 44 -4.33 -14.41 4.20
CA GLU A 44 -5.28 -14.69 3.10
C GLU A 44 -4.99 -13.83 1.87
N ALA A 45 -4.71 -12.54 2.05
CA ALA A 45 -4.32 -11.65 0.95
C ALA A 45 -3.06 -12.17 0.23
N ALA A 46 -2.08 -12.62 0.98
CA ALA A 46 -0.86 -13.21 0.40
C ALA A 46 -1.17 -14.48 -0.41
N ARG A 47 -2.01 -15.37 0.11
CA ARG A 47 -2.41 -16.60 -0.59
C ARG A 47 -3.20 -16.34 -1.87
N ASN A 48 -4.04 -15.32 -1.87
CA ASN A 48 -4.88 -14.97 -3.02
C ASN A 48 -4.14 -14.20 -4.12
N THR A 49 -2.93 -13.75 -3.85
CA THR A 49 -2.16 -12.94 -4.80
C THR A 49 -1.34 -13.84 -5.72
N ASP A 50 -1.49 -13.67 -7.02
CA ASP A 50 -0.63 -14.32 -8.00
C ASP A 50 0.74 -13.66 -8.01
N VAL A 51 1.74 -14.36 -7.51
CA VAL A 51 3.13 -13.89 -7.41
C VAL A 51 4.05 -14.55 -8.44
N SER A 52 3.51 -15.28 -9.39
CA SER A 52 4.29 -16.08 -10.37
C SER A 52 5.26 -15.25 -11.21
N GLY A 53 4.90 -13.99 -11.50
CA GLY A 53 5.76 -13.06 -12.25
C GLY A 53 6.65 -12.17 -11.40
N TRP A 54 6.69 -12.37 -10.09
CA TRP A 54 7.48 -11.53 -9.19
C TRP A 54 8.92 -12.03 -9.09
N PRO A 55 9.92 -11.13 -9.14
CA PRO A 55 11.31 -11.53 -8.94
C PRO A 55 11.55 -12.09 -7.54
N ASP A 56 12.59 -12.90 -7.40
CA ASP A 56 13.05 -13.37 -6.10
C ASP A 56 13.67 -12.20 -5.34
N ASP A 57 12.95 -11.70 -4.36
CA ASP A 57 13.39 -10.59 -3.49
C ASP A 57 12.36 -10.34 -2.38
N GLU A 58 12.61 -9.33 -1.59
CA GLU A 58 11.64 -8.77 -0.65
C GLU A 58 10.76 -7.72 -1.37
N HIS A 59 9.46 -7.82 -1.19
CA HIS A 59 8.51 -6.90 -1.80
C HIS A 59 7.62 -6.28 -0.74
N SER A 60 7.62 -4.96 -0.68
CA SER A 60 6.67 -4.21 0.14
C SER A 60 5.33 -4.13 -0.56
N CYS A 61 4.27 -4.49 0.15
CA CYS A 61 2.91 -4.55 -0.39
C CYS A 61 1.91 -3.89 0.56
N GLU A 62 0.78 -3.50 0.02
CA GLU A 62 -0.40 -3.17 0.80
C GLU A 62 -1.39 -4.33 0.72
N ALA A 63 -1.83 -4.82 1.87
CA ALA A 63 -2.91 -5.79 1.95
C ALA A 63 -4.25 -5.07 1.90
N LEU A 64 -5.13 -5.48 1.00
CA LEU A 64 -6.44 -4.89 0.77
C LEU A 64 -7.51 -5.99 0.76
N GLY A 65 -8.74 -5.63 1.08
CA GLY A 65 -9.87 -6.53 0.96
C GLY A 65 -10.99 -6.30 1.95
N PRO A 66 -12.02 -7.16 1.93
CA PRO A 66 -13.27 -6.97 2.65
C PRO A 66 -13.14 -6.75 4.16
N ARG A 67 -12.14 -7.33 4.80
CA ARG A 67 -11.92 -7.25 6.25
C ARG A 67 -10.70 -6.39 6.62
N ILE A 68 -10.15 -5.63 5.69
CA ILE A 68 -8.98 -4.79 5.92
C ILE A 68 -9.39 -3.32 5.77
N GLN A 69 -9.22 -2.55 6.84
CA GLN A 69 -9.40 -1.09 6.88
C GLN A 69 -10.71 -0.57 6.23
N GLY A 70 -11.81 -1.29 6.42
CA GLY A 70 -13.11 -0.89 5.87
C GLY A 70 -13.28 -1.09 4.37
N ASN A 71 -12.35 -1.80 3.73
CA ASN A 71 -12.40 -2.13 2.29
C ASN A 71 -12.62 -0.88 1.39
N PRO A 72 -11.72 0.09 1.40
CA PRO A 72 -11.95 1.38 0.72
C PRO A 72 -12.08 1.26 -0.80
N LEU A 73 -11.58 0.18 -1.41
CA LEU A 73 -11.69 -0.07 -2.85
C LEU A 73 -12.81 -1.05 -3.20
N ASN A 74 -13.62 -1.45 -2.23
CA ASN A 74 -14.74 -2.37 -2.41
C ASN A 74 -14.35 -3.67 -3.15
N LEU A 75 -13.25 -4.28 -2.73
CA LEU A 75 -12.78 -5.53 -3.31
C LEU A 75 -13.62 -6.72 -2.82
N GLU A 76 -13.80 -7.70 -3.66
CA GLU A 76 -14.50 -8.95 -3.33
C GLU A 76 -13.61 -9.95 -2.61
N GLU A 77 -12.29 -9.85 -2.82
CA GLU A 77 -11.28 -10.74 -2.26
C GLU A 77 -10.15 -9.95 -1.60
N HIS A 78 -9.52 -10.57 -0.60
CA HIS A 78 -8.27 -10.04 -0.05
C HIS A 78 -7.13 -10.26 -1.04
N ARG A 79 -6.29 -9.24 -1.26
CA ARG A 79 -5.09 -9.33 -2.09
C ARG A 79 -3.99 -8.39 -1.59
N CYS A 80 -2.77 -8.72 -1.98
CA CYS A 80 -1.61 -7.83 -1.79
C CYS A 80 -1.33 -7.07 -3.08
N VAL A 81 -1.12 -5.77 -2.96
CA VAL A 81 -0.72 -4.90 -4.07
C VAL A 81 0.72 -4.45 -3.81
N PRO A 82 1.66 -4.83 -4.69
CA PRO A 82 3.06 -4.46 -4.51
C PRO A 82 3.29 -3.00 -4.83
N PHE A 83 4.19 -2.35 -4.10
CA PHE A 83 4.52 -0.95 -4.35
C PHE A 83 5.49 -0.74 -5.52
N ASN A 84 6.27 -1.74 -5.88
CA ASN A 84 7.36 -1.63 -6.84
C ASN A 84 7.20 -2.46 -8.11
N LEU A 85 6.17 -3.30 -8.19
CA LEU A 85 5.98 -4.24 -9.29
C LEU A 85 4.62 -4.04 -9.91
N HIS A 86 4.58 -3.92 -11.26
CA HIS A 86 3.34 -3.89 -12.04
C HIS A 86 2.28 -2.92 -11.50
N VAL A 87 2.72 -1.87 -10.81
CA VAL A 87 1.82 -0.84 -10.29
C VAL A 87 1.45 0.08 -11.45
N PRO A 88 0.16 0.35 -11.67
CA PRO A 88 -0.26 1.30 -12.67
C PRO A 88 0.36 2.67 -12.41
N ALA A 89 1.01 3.23 -13.42
CA ALA A 89 1.63 4.54 -13.34
C ALA A 89 0.79 5.59 -14.08
N TYR A 90 0.88 6.82 -13.64
CA TYR A 90 0.29 7.97 -14.32
C TYR A 90 1.40 8.75 -15.00
N ALA A 91 1.20 9.04 -16.30
CA ALA A 91 2.03 10.01 -17.02
C ALA A 91 1.52 11.43 -16.74
N ASP A 92 2.38 12.42 -16.95
CA ASP A 92 2.00 13.84 -16.94
C ASP A 92 1.30 14.33 -15.66
N VAL A 93 1.72 13.81 -14.52
CA VAL A 93 1.22 14.27 -13.22
C VAL A 93 1.67 15.72 -12.96
N PRO A 94 0.73 16.63 -12.62
CA PRO A 94 1.08 18.01 -12.30
C PRO A 94 2.03 18.11 -11.10
N ARG A 95 2.86 19.15 -11.07
CA ARG A 95 3.85 19.35 -10.01
C ARG A 95 3.63 20.60 -9.18
N SER A 96 2.74 21.51 -9.63
CA SER A 96 2.34 22.64 -8.82
C SER A 96 1.27 22.23 -7.78
N TYR A 97 1.22 22.94 -6.67
CA TYR A 97 0.26 22.65 -5.60
C TYR A 97 -1.18 22.72 -6.07
N THR A 98 -1.56 23.79 -6.77
CA THR A 98 -2.95 24.01 -7.23
C THR A 98 -3.38 22.99 -8.26
N GLU A 99 -2.53 22.70 -9.25
CA GLU A 99 -2.82 21.72 -10.29
C GLU A 99 -2.85 20.29 -9.73
N LEU A 100 -1.98 19.98 -8.79
CA LEU A 100 -1.94 18.68 -8.13
C LEU A 100 -3.20 18.45 -7.28
N GLN A 101 -3.68 19.46 -6.58
CA GLN A 101 -4.94 19.42 -5.85
C GLN A 101 -6.12 19.10 -6.78
N ALA A 102 -6.23 19.82 -7.90
CA ALA A 102 -7.27 19.58 -8.90
C ALA A 102 -7.18 18.17 -9.51
N PHE A 103 -5.97 17.71 -9.82
CA PHE A 103 -5.72 16.38 -10.34
C PHE A 103 -6.19 15.28 -9.38
N LEU A 104 -5.86 15.39 -8.10
CA LEU A 104 -6.23 14.40 -7.09
C LEU A 104 -7.72 14.39 -6.76
N THR A 105 -8.43 15.50 -6.93
CA THR A 105 -9.86 15.60 -6.60
C THR A 105 -10.70 14.62 -7.39
N GLY A 106 -10.40 14.41 -8.67
CA GLY A 106 -11.15 13.53 -9.56
C GLY A 106 -10.43 12.23 -9.92
N LEU A 107 -9.27 11.95 -9.33
CA LEU A 107 -8.46 10.80 -9.69
C LEU A 107 -9.10 9.50 -9.21
N GLU A 108 -9.43 8.62 -10.14
CA GLU A 108 -9.90 7.27 -9.83
C GLU A 108 -8.74 6.30 -9.59
N SER A 109 -8.97 5.34 -8.71
CA SER A 109 -8.04 4.25 -8.49
C SER A 109 -7.97 3.33 -9.71
N ARG A 110 -6.77 3.04 -10.18
CA ARG A 110 -6.57 2.06 -11.26
C ARG A 110 -6.77 0.61 -10.80
N PHE A 111 -6.78 0.37 -9.50
CA PHE A 111 -7.08 -0.95 -8.92
C PHE A 111 -8.58 -1.19 -8.75
N ALA A 112 -9.37 -0.14 -8.69
CA ALA A 112 -10.81 -0.20 -8.52
C ALA A 112 -11.48 0.96 -9.28
N PRO A 113 -11.73 0.80 -10.60
CA PRO A 113 -12.43 1.81 -11.38
C PRO A 113 -13.78 2.20 -10.76
N GLY A 114 -14.10 3.48 -10.77
CA GLY A 114 -15.28 4.03 -10.10
C GLY A 114 -15.07 4.43 -8.64
N HIS A 115 -13.92 4.10 -8.04
CA HIS A 115 -13.54 4.52 -6.70
C HIS A 115 -12.38 5.52 -6.76
N LEU A 116 -12.45 6.58 -5.95
CA LEU A 116 -11.41 7.60 -5.93
C LEU A 116 -10.12 7.06 -5.30
N ALA A 117 -8.99 7.41 -5.90
CA ALA A 117 -7.69 7.12 -5.34
C ALA A 117 -7.47 7.93 -4.05
N GLU A 118 -6.82 7.33 -3.06
CA GLU A 118 -6.43 8.01 -1.83
C GLU A 118 -5.39 9.12 -2.10
N GLY A 119 -4.48 8.86 -3.01
CA GLY A 119 -3.41 9.77 -3.39
C GLY A 119 -2.48 9.13 -4.42
N ILE A 120 -1.32 9.71 -4.56
CA ILE A 120 -0.26 9.24 -5.45
C ILE A 120 1.08 9.13 -4.72
N VAL A 121 1.93 8.28 -5.24
CA VAL A 121 3.31 8.10 -4.77
C VAL A 121 4.25 8.45 -5.92
N PHE A 122 5.13 9.42 -5.69
CA PHE A 122 6.20 9.74 -6.63
C PHE A 122 7.40 8.83 -6.36
N HIS A 123 7.94 8.24 -7.42
CA HIS A 123 9.14 7.41 -7.35
C HIS A 123 10.30 8.14 -8.03
N HIS A 124 11.39 8.36 -7.28
CA HIS A 124 12.62 8.89 -7.83
C HIS A 124 13.50 7.72 -8.34
N PRO A 125 14.23 7.88 -9.46
CA PRO A 125 15.13 6.82 -9.95
C PRO A 125 16.16 6.32 -8.95
N GLY A 126 16.56 7.15 -7.98
CA GLY A 126 17.45 6.79 -6.88
C GLY A 126 16.80 5.99 -5.73
N GLY A 127 15.54 5.58 -5.88
CA GLY A 127 14.79 4.79 -4.88
C GLY A 127 14.03 5.61 -3.83
N ARG A 128 14.18 6.93 -3.82
CA ARG A 128 13.41 7.81 -2.92
C ARG A 128 11.95 7.87 -3.36
N ARG A 129 11.04 7.99 -2.39
CA ARG A 129 9.61 8.10 -2.63
C ARG A 129 9.01 9.28 -1.88
N ALA A 130 8.01 9.91 -2.47
CA ALA A 130 7.20 10.93 -1.83
C ALA A 130 5.72 10.62 -2.06
N LYS A 131 4.89 10.80 -1.06
CA LYS A 131 3.45 10.51 -1.10
C LYS A 131 2.66 11.77 -0.82
N ILE A 132 1.60 11.98 -1.59
CA ILE A 132 0.61 13.01 -1.32
C ILE A 132 -0.79 12.43 -1.45
N LYS A 133 -1.66 12.75 -0.52
CA LYS A 133 -3.04 12.26 -0.46
C LYS A 133 -4.02 13.41 -0.67
N ARG A 134 -5.23 13.10 -1.15
CA ARG A 134 -6.32 14.09 -1.26
C ARG A 134 -6.59 14.83 0.04
N LYS A 135 -6.51 14.13 1.18
CA LYS A 135 -6.74 14.70 2.49
C LYS A 135 -5.66 15.67 2.97
N ASP A 136 -4.50 15.69 2.33
CA ASP A 136 -3.40 16.59 2.69
C ASP A 136 -3.64 18.02 2.22
N PHE A 137 -4.62 18.23 1.35
CA PHE A 137 -5.05 19.57 0.93
C PHE A 137 -6.15 20.11 1.84
N PRO A 138 -6.13 21.42 2.15
CA PRO A 138 -7.19 22.03 2.94
C PRO A 138 -8.57 21.84 2.27
N ARG A 139 -9.57 21.56 3.07
CA ARG A 139 -10.96 21.59 2.59
C ARG A 139 -11.38 23.05 2.46
N THR A 140 -11.82 23.40 1.31
CA THR A 140 -12.43 24.72 1.06
C THR A 140 -13.91 24.65 1.28
#